data_af9360d78f10c5073272f62c67e8f8cc
#
_entry.id   af9360d78f10c5073272f62c67e8f8cc
#
_cell.length_a   1.000
_cell.length_b   1.000
_cell.length_c   1.000
_cell.angle_alpha   90.00
_cell.angle_beta   90.00
_cell.angle_gamma   90.00
#
_symmetry.space_group_name_H-M   'P 1'
#
loop_
_entity.id
_entity.type
_entity.pdbx_description
1 polymer ?
#
loop_
_entity_poly.entity_id
_entity_poly.type
_entity_poly.pdbx_seq_one_letter_code
_entity_poly.pdbx_strand_id
1 'polypeptide(L)' 'MTETDNIRREHRSIYLNDLNAVLPEGKRNYFSFVTYEDYSDLHISQIFADNRSDAWKQVLAIATEILDEVYEISIQESKD' A
#
# COMPACT_ATOMS: atom_id res chain seq x y z
N MET A 1 -13.00 30.09 -6.23
CA MET A 1 -12.78 29.35 -6.31
C MET A 1 -12.22 28.39 -5.48
N THR A 2 -12.59 28.34 -4.36
CA THR A 2 -12.04 27.53 -3.50
C THR A 2 -12.43 26.14 -3.73
N GLU A 3 -13.58 25.88 -4.22
CA GLU A 3 -13.88 24.57 -4.44
C GLU A 3 -13.05 24.04 -5.49
N THR A 4 -12.56 24.83 -6.32
CA THR A 4 -11.66 24.40 -7.33
C THR A 4 -10.44 23.83 -6.70
N ASP A 5 -9.96 24.45 -5.68
CA ASP A 5 -8.79 23.96 -5.03
C ASP A 5 -9.07 22.66 -4.36
N ASN A 6 -10.24 22.50 -3.78
CA ASN A 6 -10.54 21.27 -3.14
C ASN A 6 -10.61 20.16 -4.13
N ILE A 7 -11.19 20.46 -5.23
CA ILE A 7 -11.29 19.46 -6.22
C ILE A 7 -9.97 19.07 -6.71
N ARG A 8 -9.06 20.04 -6.72
CA ARG A 8 -7.80 19.74 -7.17
C ARG A 8 -7.01 19.12 -6.17
N ARG A 9 -7.51 18.74 -5.02
CA ARG A 9 -6.75 17.99 -4.16
C ARG A 9 -6.35 16.83 -4.97
N GLU A 10 -5.10 16.71 -5.26
CA GLU A 10 -4.69 15.82 -6.17
C GLU A 10 -4.73 14.44 -5.75
N HIS A 11 -5.05 13.57 -6.65
CA HIS A 11 -4.90 12.18 -6.43
C HIS A 11 -3.42 11.94 -6.48
N ARG A 12 -2.85 11.43 -5.46
CA ARG A 12 -1.45 11.12 -5.46
C ARG A 12 -1.29 9.63 -5.50
N SER A 13 -0.38 9.16 -6.33
CA SER A 13 -0.05 7.74 -6.38
C SER A 13 1.32 7.60 -5.78
N ILE A 14 1.41 6.85 -4.70
CA ILE A 14 2.65 6.64 -3.98
C ILE A 14 3.10 5.22 -4.23
N TYR A 15 4.35 5.04 -4.60
CA TYR A 15 4.86 3.73 -4.93
C TYR A 15 6.01 3.38 -4.00
N LEU A 16 5.90 2.24 -3.31
CA LEU A 16 6.95 1.74 -2.46
C LEU A 16 7.51 0.49 -3.10
N ASN A 17 8.68 0.63 -3.67
CA ASN A 17 9.38 -0.45 -4.34
C ASN A 17 10.77 -0.55 -3.80
N ASP A 18 11.25 -1.77 -3.63
CA ASP A 18 12.62 -1.96 -3.24
C ASP A 18 13.21 -2.97 -4.21
N LEU A 19 13.87 -2.47 -5.23
CA LEU A 19 14.40 -3.31 -6.27
C LEU A 19 15.51 -4.22 -5.80
N ASN A 20 16.07 -3.94 -4.63
CA ASN A 20 17.12 -4.77 -4.09
C ASN A 20 16.62 -5.72 -3.02
N ALA A 21 15.31 -5.77 -2.83
CA ALA A 21 14.75 -6.62 -1.79
C ALA A 21 14.91 -8.08 -2.18
N VAL A 22 15.28 -8.89 -1.21
CA VAL A 22 15.45 -10.31 -1.42
C VAL A 22 14.48 -11.03 -0.50
N LEU A 23 13.70 -11.94 -1.04
CA LEU A 23 12.71 -12.64 -0.28
C LEU A 23 13.39 -13.54 0.74
N PRO A 24 13.15 -13.35 2.03
CA PRO A 24 13.77 -14.20 3.06
C PRO A 24 13.21 -15.62 2.95
N GLU A 25 14.02 -16.56 3.33
CA GLU A 25 13.61 -17.94 3.28
C GLU A 25 12.44 -18.16 4.22
N GLY A 26 11.44 -18.90 3.78
CA GLY A 26 10.28 -19.18 4.60
C GLY A 26 9.20 -18.13 4.55
N LYS A 27 9.45 -17.02 3.88
CA LYS A 27 8.44 -15.98 3.77
C LYS A 27 7.78 -16.02 2.41
N ARG A 28 6.62 -15.43 2.33
CA ARG A 28 5.90 -15.27 1.08
C ARG A 28 5.94 -13.82 0.67
N ASN A 29 5.88 -13.59 -0.61
CA ASN A 29 5.92 -12.24 -1.15
C ASN A 29 4.52 -11.83 -1.56
N TYR A 30 4.09 -10.69 -1.06
CA TYR A 30 2.76 -10.15 -1.38
C TYR A 30 2.94 -8.76 -1.99
N PHE A 31 1.91 -8.29 -2.65
CA PHE A 31 1.88 -6.90 -3.06
C PHE A 31 0.53 -6.33 -2.69
N SER A 32 0.46 -5.03 -2.55
CA SER A 32 -0.73 -4.39 -2.03
C SER A 32 -1.05 -3.11 -2.76
N PHE A 33 -2.33 -2.81 -2.80
CA PHE A 33 -2.83 -1.59 -3.38
C PHE A 33 -3.78 -1.01 -2.33
N VAL A 34 -3.51 0.18 -1.88
CA VAL A 34 -4.30 0.83 -0.83
C VAL A 34 -4.95 2.07 -1.42
N THR A 35 -6.22 2.26 -1.14
CA THR A 35 -6.94 3.44 -1.56
C THR A 35 -7.29 4.23 -0.32
N TYR A 36 -7.09 5.54 -0.37
CA TYR A 36 -7.39 6.40 0.76
C TYR A 36 -8.69 7.16 0.54
N GLU A 37 -9.20 7.73 1.60
CA GLU A 37 -10.46 8.47 1.53
C GLU A 37 -10.36 9.69 0.61
N ASP A 38 -9.18 10.23 0.44
CA ASP A 38 -8.98 11.38 -0.44
C ASP A 38 -8.65 10.95 -1.87
N TYR A 39 -8.88 9.67 -2.19
CA TYR A 39 -8.65 9.10 -3.51
C TYR A 39 -7.17 8.95 -3.88
N SER A 40 -6.27 9.11 -2.92
CA SER A 40 -4.88 8.81 -3.15
C SER A 40 -4.68 7.29 -3.15
N ASP A 41 -3.63 6.83 -3.79
CA ASP A 41 -3.32 5.42 -3.88
C ASP A 41 -1.94 5.14 -3.34
N LEU A 42 -1.78 3.97 -2.75
CA LEU A 42 -0.47 3.52 -2.32
C LEU A 42 -0.25 2.14 -2.92
N HIS A 43 0.86 1.98 -3.61
CA HIS A 43 1.22 0.70 -4.23
C HIS A 43 2.46 0.18 -3.55
N ILE A 44 2.38 -1.00 -2.96
CA ILE A 44 3.52 -1.62 -2.30
C ILE A 44 3.86 -2.88 -3.08
N SER A 45 5.06 -2.93 -3.63
CA SER A 45 5.43 -4.00 -4.53
C SER A 45 5.89 -5.27 -3.82
N GLN A 46 6.52 -5.13 -2.65
CA GLN A 46 7.03 -6.28 -1.95
C GLN A 46 6.65 -6.20 -0.49
N ILE A 47 5.99 -7.24 -0.01
CA ILE A 47 5.67 -7.36 1.41
C ILE A 47 6.02 -8.79 1.76
N PHE A 48 7.06 -8.97 2.56
CA PHE A 48 7.50 -10.30 2.93
C PHE A 48 6.85 -10.65 4.25
N ALA A 49 6.03 -11.68 4.24
CA ALA A 49 5.22 -12.02 5.40
C ALA A 49 5.05 -13.53 5.49
N ASP A 50 4.67 -13.99 6.67
CA ASP A 50 4.47 -15.41 6.88
C ASP A 50 3.18 -15.89 6.24
N ASN A 51 2.19 -15.02 6.22
CA ASN A 51 0.89 -15.37 5.67
C ASN A 51 0.15 -14.07 5.34
N ARG A 52 -1.06 -14.22 4.80
CA ARG A 52 -1.82 -13.07 4.37
C ARG A 52 -2.18 -12.14 5.53
N SER A 53 -2.48 -12.70 6.69
CA SER A 53 -2.83 -11.91 7.84
C SER A 53 -1.66 -11.04 8.29
N ASP A 54 -0.46 -11.60 8.26
CA ASP A 54 0.74 -10.86 8.60
C ASP A 54 0.99 -9.76 7.57
N ALA A 55 0.79 -10.07 6.30
CA ALA A 55 0.96 -9.09 5.24
C ALA A 55 -0.02 -7.92 5.45
N TRP A 56 -1.24 -8.23 5.81
CA TRP A 56 -2.26 -7.21 6.01
C TRP A 56 -1.88 -6.27 7.16
N LYS A 57 -1.34 -6.82 8.23
CA LYS A 57 -0.91 -5.99 9.35
C LYS A 57 0.22 -5.06 8.96
N GLN A 58 1.16 -5.56 8.17
CA GLN A 58 2.28 -4.75 7.72
C GLN A 58 1.79 -3.62 6.82
N VAL A 59 0.89 -3.94 5.90
CA VAL A 59 0.37 -2.94 4.98
C VAL A 59 -0.41 -1.88 5.72
N LEU A 60 -1.23 -2.29 6.68
CA LEU A 60 -2.03 -1.34 7.43
C LEU A 60 -1.12 -0.38 8.21
N ALA A 61 -0.07 -0.90 8.82
CA ALA A 61 0.86 -0.05 9.56
C ALA A 61 1.53 0.96 8.64
N ILE A 62 1.97 0.53 7.47
CA ILE A 62 2.61 1.42 6.52
C ILE A 62 1.61 2.45 6.00
N ALA A 63 0.43 1.99 5.64
CA ALA A 63 -0.55 2.86 5.02
C ALA A 63 -1.03 3.94 5.98
N THR A 64 -1.22 3.60 7.25
CA THR A 64 -1.71 4.58 8.20
C THR A 64 -0.63 5.56 8.62
N GLU A 65 0.63 5.20 8.44
CA GLU A 65 1.69 6.15 8.69
C GLU A 65 1.74 7.22 7.62
N ILE A 66 1.38 6.86 6.41
CA ILE A 66 1.42 7.80 5.30
C ILE A 66 0.21 8.71 5.34
N LEU A 67 -0.96 8.14 5.59
CA LEU A 67 -2.18 8.91 5.63
C LEU A 67 -3.18 8.17 6.49
N ASP A 68 -3.85 8.85 7.38
CA ASP A 68 -4.70 8.23 8.34
C ASP A 68 -5.93 7.54 7.81
N GLU A 69 -6.58 8.07 6.85
CA GLU A 69 -7.89 7.57 6.47
C GLU A 69 -7.84 6.63 5.30
N VAL A 70 -7.63 5.38 5.63
CA VAL A 70 -7.57 4.32 4.63
C VAL A 70 -8.98 3.88 4.31
N TYR A 71 -9.28 3.79 3.02
CA TYR A 71 -10.58 3.37 2.56
C TYR A 71 -10.62 1.87 2.27
N GLU A 72 -9.62 1.39 1.57
CA GLU A 72 -9.62 -0.02 1.17
C GLU A 72 -8.21 -0.53 0.99
N ILE A 73 -7.97 -1.78 1.35
CA ILE A 73 -6.69 -2.42 1.17
C ILE A 73 -6.90 -3.71 0.39
N SER A 74 -6.13 -3.88 -0.66
CA SER A 74 -6.14 -5.10 -1.45
C SER A 74 -4.77 -5.73 -1.35
N ILE A 75 -4.71 -7.02 -1.06
CA ILE A 75 -3.44 -7.72 -0.90
C ILE A 75 -3.51 -8.99 -1.73
N GLN A 76 -2.46 -9.25 -2.48
CA GLN A 76 -2.38 -10.44 -3.28
C GLN A 76 -1.00 -11.04 -3.16
N GLU A 77 -0.93 -12.35 -3.18
CA GLU A 77 0.35 -13.02 -3.11
C GLU A 77 0.97 -13.05 -4.50
N SER A 78 2.24 -12.70 -4.56
CA SER A 78 2.95 -12.76 -5.81
C SER A 78 3.31 -14.20 -6.10
N LYS A 79 3.11 -14.61 -7.31
CA LYS A 79 3.35 -16.00 -7.66
C LYS A 79 4.72 -16.25 -8.23
N ASP A 80 5.56 -15.31 -8.22
CA ASP A 80 6.89 -15.55 -8.73
C ASP A 80 7.83 -16.12 -7.73
#